data_5fdb72ec3f5d9a2f97c7360552c038fc
#
_entry.id   5fdb72ec3f5d9a2f97c7360552c038fc
#
_cell.length_a   1.000
_cell.length_b   1.000
_cell.length_c   1.000
_cell.angle_alpha   90.00
_cell.angle_beta   90.00
_cell.angle_gamma   90.00
#
_symmetry.space_group_name_H-M   'P 1'
#
loop_
_entity.id
_entity.type
_entity.pdbx_description
1 polymer ?
#
loop_
_entity_poly.entity_id
_entity_poly.type
_entity_poly.pdbx_seq_one_letter_code
_entity_poly.pdbx_strand_id
1 'polypeptide(L)'
;VLENRYLKAVFLPEFGGRLWELWDKYTGRNLLYTNDVLQFSNLAVRNAWFSGGVEWNIGIIGHNPFTTEPLYTAQTVNEDGEPVLRMYEYERIRKVTYQMDFWLEKDSSFLNCRMRIVNEGKEVVPMYWWSNMAVPEYKNGRVIVPAVQAFTSRGTQVTKVDLPMVENIDISDYTAIKKSVDYFFDIPAGCPKYIANIDETGYG
;
A
#
# COMPACT_ATOMS: atom_id res chain seq x y z
N VAL A 1 16.73 7.95 -0.25
CA VAL A 1 16.69 7.38 1.12
C VAL A 1 16.29 8.46 2.08
N LEU A 2 15.36 8.14 2.98
CA LEU A 2 15.07 8.92 4.20
C LEU A 2 15.51 8.08 5.40
N GLU A 3 16.14 8.72 6.36
CA GLU A 3 16.68 8.01 7.53
C GLU A 3 16.66 8.89 8.77
N ASN A 4 16.23 8.31 9.89
CA ASN A 4 16.35 8.89 11.20
C ASN A 4 16.96 7.86 12.19
N ARG A 5 16.86 8.11 13.48
CA ARG A 5 17.36 7.20 14.52
C ARG A 5 16.72 5.82 14.47
N TYR A 6 15.45 5.72 14.08
CA TYR A 6 14.62 4.51 14.19
C TYR A 6 14.43 3.78 12.89
N LEU A 7 14.25 4.52 11.80
CA LEU A 7 13.87 3.97 10.51
C LEU A 7 14.86 4.38 9.40
N LYS A 8 14.98 3.51 8.41
CA LYS A 8 15.57 3.81 7.11
C LYS A 8 14.60 3.39 6.01
N ALA A 9 14.13 4.34 5.24
CA ALA A 9 13.22 4.13 4.12
C ALA A 9 13.96 4.31 2.78
N VAL A 10 13.90 3.30 1.92
CA VAL A 10 14.52 3.30 0.60
C VAL A 10 13.43 3.36 -0.46
N PHE A 11 13.51 4.35 -1.34
CA PHE A 11 12.56 4.55 -2.42
C PHE A 11 13.20 4.30 -3.78
N LEU A 12 12.38 3.86 -4.74
CA LEU A 12 12.74 3.69 -6.14
C LEU A 12 11.96 4.70 -7.00
N PRO A 13 12.46 5.92 -7.19
CA PRO A 13 11.77 6.93 -7.98
C PRO A 13 11.58 6.51 -9.44
N GLU A 14 12.50 5.73 -9.99
CA GLU A 14 12.47 5.20 -11.36
C GLU A 14 11.34 4.19 -11.58
N PHE A 15 10.74 3.67 -10.50
CA PHE A 15 9.70 2.66 -10.54
C PHE A 15 8.48 3.09 -9.73
N GLY A 16 7.82 4.15 -10.16
CA GLY A 16 6.59 4.67 -9.56
C GLY A 16 6.74 5.23 -8.16
N GLY A 17 7.96 5.58 -7.75
CA GLY A 17 8.21 6.07 -6.40
C GLY A 17 8.03 4.99 -5.33
N ARG A 18 8.15 3.73 -5.71
CA ARG A 18 7.95 2.59 -4.80
C ARG A 18 8.77 2.74 -3.53
N LEU A 19 8.14 2.64 -2.35
CA LEU A 19 8.86 2.42 -1.11
C LEU A 19 9.32 0.95 -1.12
N TRP A 20 10.62 0.75 -1.36
CA TRP A 20 11.16 -0.59 -1.57
C TRP A 20 11.53 -1.28 -0.27
N GLU A 21 12.19 -0.56 0.64
CA GLU A 21 12.58 -1.07 1.93
C GLU A 21 12.18 -0.10 3.04
N LEU A 22 11.75 -0.64 4.15
CA LEU A 22 11.53 0.09 5.39
C LEU A 22 12.16 -0.69 6.54
N TRP A 23 13.38 -0.29 6.88
CA TRP A 23 14.14 -0.93 7.95
C TRP A 23 13.78 -0.37 9.30
N ASP A 24 13.37 -1.24 10.21
CA ASP A 24 13.38 -0.97 11.63
C ASP A 24 14.83 -1.16 12.17
N LYS A 25 15.46 -0.08 12.54
CA LYS A 25 16.86 -0.08 12.98
C LYS A 25 17.04 -0.71 14.37
N TYR A 26 15.99 -0.77 15.16
CA TYR A 26 16.03 -1.41 16.47
C TYR A 26 16.08 -2.94 16.35
N THR A 27 15.24 -3.50 15.51
CA THR A 27 15.18 -4.96 15.29
C THR A 27 16.11 -5.44 14.18
N GLY A 28 16.66 -4.54 13.37
CA GLY A 28 17.48 -4.86 12.21
C GLY A 28 16.72 -5.59 11.11
N ARG A 29 15.40 -5.34 10.99
CA ARG A 29 14.52 -6.02 10.02
C ARG A 29 13.99 -5.05 8.97
N ASN A 30 13.93 -5.53 7.74
CA ASN A 30 13.08 -4.91 6.74
C ASN A 30 11.62 -5.29 7.03
N LEU A 31 10.76 -4.29 7.24
CA LEU A 31 9.34 -4.48 7.52
C LEU A 31 8.54 -4.85 6.26
N LEU A 32 9.11 -4.62 5.08
CA LEU A 32 8.49 -4.90 3.80
C LEU A 32 9.08 -6.17 3.17
N TYR A 33 8.25 -6.89 2.45
CA TYR A 33 8.73 -7.93 1.55
C TYR A 33 9.29 -7.29 0.28
N THR A 34 10.47 -7.73 -0.12
CA THR A 34 11.09 -7.37 -1.40
C THR A 34 11.42 -8.63 -2.18
N ASN A 35 11.17 -8.59 -3.48
CA ASN A 35 11.50 -9.70 -4.36
C ASN A 35 12.95 -9.55 -4.84
N ASP A 36 13.69 -10.65 -4.87
CA ASP A 36 15.07 -10.68 -5.38
C ASP A 36 15.16 -10.41 -6.89
N VAL A 37 14.05 -10.56 -7.60
CA VAL A 37 13.94 -10.33 -9.04
C VAL A 37 12.89 -9.27 -9.32
N LEU A 38 13.30 -8.19 -9.98
CA LEU A 38 12.37 -7.22 -10.54
C LEU A 38 11.80 -7.77 -11.86
N GLN A 39 10.57 -8.22 -11.82
CA GLN A 39 9.85 -8.70 -12.99
C GLN A 39 8.52 -7.98 -13.13
N PHE A 40 8.40 -7.18 -14.17
CA PHE A 40 7.17 -6.47 -14.46
C PHE A 40 6.12 -7.41 -15.06
N SER A 41 4.90 -7.26 -14.57
CA SER A 41 3.76 -8.09 -14.94
C SER A 41 2.82 -7.35 -15.89
N ASN A 42 2.21 -8.10 -16.81
CA ASN A 42 1.13 -7.59 -17.67
C ASN A 42 -0.25 -7.66 -17.01
N LEU A 43 -0.30 -7.51 -15.72
CA LEU A 43 -1.54 -7.52 -14.98
C LEU A 43 -2.31 -6.21 -15.24
N ALA A 44 -3.52 -6.30 -15.78
CA ALA A 44 -4.42 -5.20 -16.19
C ALA A 44 -3.90 -4.35 -17.36
N VAL A 45 -2.70 -3.77 -17.26
CA VAL A 45 -1.99 -3.08 -18.34
C VAL A 45 -0.55 -3.59 -18.41
N ARG A 46 0.10 -3.34 -19.54
CA ARG A 46 1.47 -3.79 -19.74
C ARG A 46 2.41 -3.14 -18.73
N ASN A 47 3.24 -3.95 -18.08
CA ASN A 47 4.19 -3.53 -17.05
C ASN A 47 3.56 -2.78 -15.88
N ALA A 48 2.29 -3.04 -15.58
CA ALA A 48 1.55 -2.29 -14.57
C ALA A 48 1.95 -2.60 -13.14
N TRP A 49 2.71 -3.68 -12.91
CA TRP A 49 2.96 -4.12 -11.55
C TRP A 49 4.23 -4.97 -11.44
N PHE A 50 4.86 -4.92 -10.27
CA PHE A 50 5.87 -5.87 -9.84
C PHE A 50 5.78 -6.10 -8.33
N SER A 51 6.22 -7.27 -7.87
CA SER A 51 6.09 -7.69 -6.48
C SER A 51 7.10 -7.00 -5.57
N GLY A 52 6.66 -6.63 -4.38
CA GLY A 52 7.48 -6.11 -3.31
C GLY A 52 7.28 -4.63 -2.99
N GLY A 53 7.61 -4.26 -1.77
CA GLY A 53 7.51 -2.89 -1.28
C GLY A 53 6.10 -2.34 -1.15
N VAL A 54 5.95 -1.03 -1.23
CA VAL A 54 4.66 -0.32 -1.25
C VAL A 54 4.46 0.36 -2.59
N GLU A 55 3.37 0.02 -3.24
CA GLU A 55 2.91 0.55 -4.51
C GLU A 55 1.88 1.66 -4.29
N TRP A 56 1.93 2.68 -5.15
CA TRP A 56 1.06 3.84 -5.11
C TRP A 56 0.22 3.93 -6.38
N ASN A 57 -1.10 4.00 -6.23
CA ASN A 57 -2.03 3.95 -7.35
C ASN A 57 -3.02 5.10 -7.35
N ILE A 58 -3.23 5.69 -8.52
CA ILE A 58 -4.15 6.79 -8.75
C ILE A 58 -4.80 6.66 -10.13
N GLY A 59 -5.99 7.20 -10.26
CA GLY A 59 -6.62 7.56 -11.54
C GLY A 59 -7.51 6.49 -12.14
N ILE A 60 -7.21 5.22 -11.96
CA ILE A 60 -7.99 4.11 -12.55
C ILE A 60 -8.27 3.01 -11.54
N ILE A 61 -9.28 2.20 -11.83
CA ILE A 61 -9.50 0.94 -11.14
C ILE A 61 -8.44 -0.06 -11.63
N GLY A 62 -7.48 -0.36 -10.77
CA GLY A 62 -6.34 -1.20 -11.10
C GLY A 62 -5.02 -0.47 -10.89
N HIS A 63 -3.94 -1.08 -11.36
CA HIS A 63 -2.61 -0.54 -11.19
C HIS A 63 -2.38 0.70 -12.06
N ASN A 64 -1.79 1.72 -11.46
CA ASN A 64 -1.44 2.95 -12.16
C ASN A 64 -0.35 2.65 -13.21
N PRO A 65 -0.46 3.16 -14.45
CA PRO A 65 0.59 3.05 -15.45
C PRO A 65 1.98 3.55 -15.01
N PHE A 66 2.01 4.47 -14.05
CA PHE A 66 3.27 4.99 -13.49
C PHE A 66 3.93 4.10 -12.44
N THR A 67 3.34 2.97 -12.04
CA THR A 67 3.95 2.07 -11.04
C THR A 67 5.30 1.50 -11.46
N THR A 68 5.61 1.53 -12.74
CA THR A 68 6.87 1.05 -13.33
C THR A 68 7.60 2.12 -14.15
N GLU A 69 7.17 3.37 -14.02
CA GLU A 69 7.75 4.52 -14.73
C GLU A 69 8.38 5.51 -13.75
N PRO A 70 9.37 6.29 -14.19
CA PRO A 70 9.97 7.31 -13.34
C PRO A 70 8.98 8.39 -12.95
N LEU A 71 9.09 8.86 -11.70
CA LEU A 71 8.39 10.04 -11.21
C LEU A 71 9.35 11.23 -11.09
N TYR A 72 8.83 12.42 -11.23
CA TYR A 72 9.56 13.62 -10.85
C TYR A 72 9.80 13.63 -9.34
N THR A 73 11.00 14.01 -8.94
CA THR A 73 11.39 14.07 -7.54
C THR A 73 11.93 15.43 -7.16
N ALA A 74 11.66 15.84 -5.93
CA ALA A 74 12.23 17.04 -5.33
C ALA A 74 12.53 16.81 -3.85
N GLN A 75 13.52 17.52 -3.35
CA GLN A 75 13.74 17.65 -1.91
C GLN A 75 13.13 18.97 -1.45
N THR A 76 12.38 18.91 -0.37
CA THR A 76 11.76 20.08 0.25
C THR A 76 11.79 19.91 1.77
N VAL A 77 11.15 20.79 2.50
CA VAL A 77 10.97 20.69 3.95
C VAL A 77 9.49 20.81 4.30
N ASN A 78 9.10 20.19 5.41
CA ASN A 78 7.78 20.39 5.99
C ASN A 78 7.72 21.68 6.82
N GLU A 79 6.59 21.93 7.48
CA GLU A 79 6.35 23.11 8.31
C GLU A 79 7.29 23.17 9.53
N ASP A 80 7.77 22.02 10.00
CA ASP A 80 8.72 21.89 11.11
C ASP A 80 10.19 21.96 10.66
N GLY A 81 10.43 22.13 9.35
CA GLY A 81 11.79 22.22 8.77
C GLY A 81 12.46 20.87 8.51
N GLU A 82 11.71 19.76 8.62
CA GLU A 82 12.28 18.45 8.38
C GLU A 82 12.36 18.11 6.88
N PRO A 83 13.36 17.35 6.45
CA PRO A 83 13.52 16.98 5.06
C PRO A 83 12.35 16.14 4.54
N VAL A 84 11.80 16.51 3.40
CA VAL A 84 10.72 15.82 2.70
C VAL A 84 11.21 15.34 1.35
N LEU A 85 11.01 14.07 1.05
CA LEU A 85 11.07 13.54 -0.30
C LEU A 85 9.71 13.75 -0.95
N ARG A 86 9.66 14.59 -1.97
CA ARG A 86 8.47 14.80 -2.80
C ARG A 86 8.62 14.05 -4.11
N MET A 87 7.60 13.28 -4.46
CA MET A 87 7.48 12.65 -5.78
C MET A 87 6.14 13.06 -6.38
N TYR A 88 6.11 13.33 -7.68
CA TYR A 88 4.89 13.82 -8.33
C TYR A 88 4.87 13.49 -9.82
N GLU A 89 3.66 13.43 -10.37
CA GLU A 89 3.43 13.25 -11.81
C GLU A 89 2.04 13.76 -12.18
N TYR A 90 1.81 13.93 -13.48
CA TYR A 90 0.52 14.24 -14.05
C TYR A 90 -0.17 12.98 -14.54
N GLU A 91 -1.28 12.62 -13.92
CA GLU A 91 -2.11 11.48 -14.31
C GLU A 91 -2.97 11.86 -15.52
N ARG A 92 -2.72 11.20 -16.66
CA ARG A 92 -3.23 11.61 -17.97
C ARG A 92 -4.67 11.16 -18.25
N ILE A 93 -5.15 10.12 -17.56
CA ILE A 93 -6.50 9.57 -17.76
C ILE A 93 -7.52 10.52 -17.14
N ARG A 94 -7.28 10.90 -15.89
CA ARG A 94 -8.14 11.84 -15.13
C ARG A 94 -7.71 13.28 -15.25
N LYS A 95 -6.53 13.53 -15.82
CA LYS A 95 -5.95 14.86 -16.02
C LYS A 95 -5.78 15.64 -14.71
N VAL A 96 -5.20 14.96 -13.73
CA VAL A 96 -4.91 15.53 -12.42
C VAL A 96 -3.42 15.42 -12.09
N THR A 97 -2.90 16.38 -11.36
CA THR A 97 -1.57 16.29 -10.78
C THR A 97 -1.68 15.58 -9.43
N TYR A 98 -0.81 14.62 -9.19
CA TYR A 98 -0.68 14.00 -7.88
C TYR A 98 0.72 14.19 -7.33
N GLN A 99 0.80 14.27 -6.02
CA GLN A 99 2.01 14.52 -5.27
C GLN A 99 2.02 13.62 -4.03
N MET A 100 3.15 13.02 -3.78
CA MET A 100 3.42 12.22 -2.59
C MET A 100 4.58 12.85 -1.84
N ASP A 101 4.37 13.20 -0.58
CA ASP A 101 5.38 13.73 0.31
C ASP A 101 5.68 12.71 1.40
N PHE A 102 6.95 12.38 1.57
CA PHE A 102 7.43 11.43 2.58
C PHE A 102 8.44 12.11 3.49
N TRP A 103 8.29 11.91 4.80
CA TRP A 103 9.25 12.41 5.78
C TRP A 103 9.30 11.53 7.02
N LEU A 104 10.39 11.65 7.73
CA LEU A 104 10.64 11.03 9.03
C LEU A 104 10.91 12.15 10.03
N GLU A 105 10.06 12.26 11.04
CA GLU A 105 10.35 13.12 12.19
C GLU A 105 11.55 12.57 12.96
N LYS A 106 12.34 13.48 13.53
CA LYS A 106 13.61 13.14 14.16
C LYS A 106 13.50 12.03 15.22
N ASP A 107 12.48 12.11 16.07
CA ASP A 107 12.28 11.22 17.21
C ASP A 107 11.03 10.32 17.08
N SER A 108 10.60 10.04 15.86
CA SER A 108 9.44 9.20 15.55
C SER A 108 9.86 7.90 14.86
N SER A 109 9.16 6.83 15.17
CA SER A 109 9.24 5.53 14.49
C SER A 109 8.19 5.35 13.40
N PHE A 110 7.59 6.45 12.92
CA PHE A 110 6.62 6.44 11.83
C PHE A 110 7.21 7.09 10.58
N LEU A 111 7.00 6.46 9.44
CA LEU A 111 7.18 7.09 8.13
C LEU A 111 5.88 7.78 7.77
N ASN A 112 5.93 9.10 7.66
CA ASN A 112 4.79 9.90 7.24
C ASN A 112 4.68 9.90 5.72
N CYS A 113 3.46 9.76 5.22
CA CYS A 113 3.12 9.84 3.81
C CYS A 113 1.90 10.73 3.63
N ARG A 114 2.05 11.82 2.88
CA ARG A 114 0.94 12.71 2.52
C ARG A 114 0.71 12.68 1.04
N MET A 115 -0.49 12.28 0.66
CA MET A 115 -0.96 12.32 -0.71
C MET A 115 -1.76 13.61 -0.97
N ARG A 116 -1.46 14.25 -2.10
CA ARG A 116 -2.25 15.36 -2.63
C ARG A 116 -2.61 15.08 -4.08
N ILE A 117 -3.89 15.24 -4.40
CA ILE A 117 -4.40 15.18 -5.77
C ILE A 117 -5.00 16.56 -6.08
N VAL A 118 -4.58 17.16 -7.18
CA VAL A 118 -5.00 18.50 -7.60
C VAL A 118 -5.74 18.40 -8.92
N ASN A 119 -7.02 18.77 -8.89
CA ASN A 119 -7.82 18.95 -10.08
C ASN A 119 -7.79 20.43 -10.49
N GLU A 120 -7.00 20.74 -11.51
CA GLU A 120 -6.90 22.10 -12.08
C GLU A 120 -7.96 22.35 -13.16
N GLY A 121 -8.74 21.33 -13.51
CA GLY A 121 -9.82 21.41 -14.48
C GLY A 121 -11.10 22.01 -13.92
N LYS A 122 -12.08 22.21 -14.81
CA LYS A 122 -13.42 22.70 -14.45
C LYS A 122 -14.41 21.58 -14.17
N GLU A 123 -14.11 20.39 -14.64
CA GLU A 123 -14.98 19.21 -14.51
C GLU A 123 -14.73 18.49 -13.20
N VAL A 124 -15.77 17.83 -12.69
CA VAL A 124 -15.64 16.93 -11.54
C VAL A 124 -14.86 15.70 -11.97
N VAL A 125 -13.79 15.41 -11.24
CA VAL A 125 -12.94 14.24 -11.48
C VAL A 125 -13.12 13.28 -10.31
N PRO A 126 -13.45 11.99 -10.56
CA PRO A 126 -13.48 11.00 -9.51
C PRO A 126 -12.10 10.84 -8.89
N MET A 127 -12.01 11.02 -7.58
CA MET A 127 -10.80 10.72 -6.84
C MET A 127 -10.74 9.21 -6.60
N TYR A 128 -9.67 8.58 -7.06
CA TYR A 128 -9.38 7.18 -6.84
C TYR A 128 -7.93 7.02 -6.43
N TRP A 129 -7.73 6.62 -5.19
CA TRP A 129 -6.42 6.40 -4.61
C TRP A 129 -6.40 5.10 -3.80
N TRP A 130 -5.35 4.34 -3.95
CA TRP A 130 -5.05 3.21 -3.10
C TRP A 130 -3.56 2.90 -3.10
N SER A 131 -3.10 2.27 -2.05
CA SER A 131 -1.74 1.74 -1.92
C SER A 131 -1.79 0.24 -1.68
N ASN A 132 -0.73 -0.43 -2.08
CA ASN A 132 -0.59 -1.88 -1.93
C ASN A 132 0.75 -2.17 -1.27
N MET A 133 0.72 -2.86 -0.14
CA MET A 133 1.89 -3.14 0.68
C MET A 133 2.16 -4.64 0.71
N ALA A 134 3.37 -5.04 0.36
CA ALA A 134 3.85 -6.40 0.51
C ALA A 134 4.59 -6.53 1.84
N VAL A 135 4.20 -7.51 2.65
CA VAL A 135 4.82 -7.83 3.93
C VAL A 135 5.23 -9.29 3.98
N PRO A 136 6.29 -9.63 4.72
CA PRO A 136 6.69 -11.03 4.87
C PRO A 136 5.63 -11.84 5.63
N GLU A 137 5.41 -13.06 5.19
CA GLU A 137 4.60 -14.04 5.93
C GLU A 137 5.44 -14.72 7.01
N TYR A 138 5.25 -14.30 8.24
CA TYR A 138 5.94 -14.90 9.37
C TYR A 138 5.14 -16.07 9.96
N LYS A 139 5.83 -17.13 10.37
CA LYS A 139 5.22 -18.20 11.17
C LYS A 139 4.58 -17.58 12.42
N ASN A 140 3.31 -17.91 12.67
CA ASN A 140 2.48 -17.35 13.74
C ASN A 140 2.21 -15.82 13.61
N GLY A 141 2.37 -15.27 12.42
CA GLY A 141 2.00 -13.88 12.15
C GLY A 141 0.49 -13.65 12.26
N ARG A 142 0.10 -12.41 12.56
CA ARG A 142 -1.29 -11.98 12.69
C ARG A 142 -1.53 -10.70 11.94
N VAL A 143 -2.70 -10.60 11.32
CA VAL A 143 -3.21 -9.35 10.76
C VAL A 143 -4.11 -8.71 11.79
N ILE A 144 -3.74 -7.53 12.25
CA ILE A 144 -4.51 -6.77 13.23
C ILE A 144 -5.04 -5.52 12.55
N VAL A 145 -6.32 -5.25 12.70
CA VAL A 145 -6.99 -4.06 12.16
C VAL A 145 -7.72 -3.32 13.29
N PRO A 146 -7.83 -1.99 13.23
CA PRO A 146 -8.50 -1.19 14.27
C PRO A 146 -10.03 -1.21 14.06
N ALA A 147 -10.63 -2.39 13.99
CA ALA A 147 -12.06 -2.59 13.81
C ALA A 147 -12.54 -3.90 14.43
N VAL A 148 -13.77 -3.94 14.89
CA VAL A 148 -14.45 -5.14 15.39
C VAL A 148 -15.39 -5.75 14.35
N GLN A 149 -15.62 -5.04 13.27
CA GLN A 149 -16.45 -5.47 12.15
C GLN A 149 -15.78 -5.15 10.82
N ALA A 150 -16.10 -5.93 9.80
CA ALA A 150 -15.60 -5.74 8.45
C ALA A 150 -16.66 -6.11 7.42
N PHE A 151 -16.34 -5.86 6.18
CA PHE A 151 -17.12 -6.28 5.02
C PHE A 151 -16.34 -7.31 4.23
N THR A 152 -17.01 -8.36 3.80
CA THR A 152 -16.47 -9.34 2.86
C THR A 152 -17.40 -9.48 1.67
N SER A 153 -16.90 -9.91 0.54
CA SER A 153 -17.77 -10.19 -0.61
C SER A 153 -17.76 -11.66 -0.97
N ARG A 154 -18.93 -12.14 -1.37
CA ARG A 154 -19.16 -13.46 -1.96
C ARG A 154 -19.91 -13.27 -3.26
N GLY A 155 -19.21 -13.47 -4.36
CA GLY A 155 -19.76 -13.11 -5.67
C GLY A 155 -20.06 -11.60 -5.72
N THR A 156 -21.33 -11.25 -5.94
CA THR A 156 -21.78 -9.84 -6.02
C THR A 156 -22.34 -9.28 -4.71
N GLN A 157 -22.46 -10.10 -3.67
CA GLN A 157 -23.01 -9.68 -2.39
C GLN A 157 -21.91 -9.24 -1.43
N VAL A 158 -22.11 -8.07 -0.81
CA VAL A 158 -21.30 -7.59 0.29
C VAL A 158 -22.00 -7.94 1.60
N THR A 159 -21.30 -8.59 2.49
CA THR A 159 -21.80 -9.03 3.79
C THR A 159 -20.97 -8.43 4.91
N LYS A 160 -21.63 -7.94 5.94
CA LYS A 160 -20.96 -7.48 7.17
C LYS A 160 -20.65 -8.68 8.05
N VAL A 161 -19.45 -8.72 8.60
CA VAL A 161 -18.95 -9.81 9.44
C VAL A 161 -18.28 -9.26 10.70
N ASP A 162 -18.30 -10.04 11.77
CA ASP A 162 -17.56 -9.71 12.99
C ASP A 162 -16.11 -10.19 12.89
N LEU A 163 -15.19 -9.43 13.47
CA LEU A 163 -13.77 -9.76 13.52
C LEU A 163 -13.39 -10.26 14.92
N PRO A 164 -12.39 -11.12 15.06
CA PRO A 164 -11.59 -11.76 13.98
C PRO A 164 -12.21 -13.04 13.41
N MET A 165 -13.34 -13.50 13.96
CA MET A 165 -13.94 -14.78 13.60
C MET A 165 -14.97 -14.62 12.49
N VAL A 166 -14.69 -15.16 11.31
CA VAL A 166 -15.64 -15.23 10.20
C VAL A 166 -15.95 -16.71 9.91
N GLU A 167 -17.20 -17.13 10.08
CA GLU A 167 -17.64 -18.52 9.86
C GLU A 167 -16.74 -19.58 10.57
N ASN A 168 -16.42 -19.32 11.82
CA ASN A 168 -15.54 -20.15 12.65
C ASN A 168 -14.06 -20.21 12.19
N ILE A 169 -13.66 -19.33 11.30
CA ILE A 169 -12.27 -19.14 10.88
C ILE A 169 -11.74 -17.86 11.50
N ASP A 170 -10.62 -17.95 12.21
CA ASP A 170 -9.87 -16.79 12.68
C ASP A 170 -9.11 -16.16 11.50
N ILE A 171 -9.68 -15.13 10.89
CA ILE A 171 -9.10 -14.48 9.71
C ILE A 171 -7.94 -13.55 10.04
N SER A 172 -7.65 -13.31 11.32
CA SER A 172 -6.42 -12.63 11.72
C SER A 172 -5.20 -13.53 11.52
N ASP A 173 -5.41 -14.84 11.47
CA ASP A 173 -4.39 -15.84 11.21
C ASP A 173 -4.38 -16.21 9.72
N TYR A 174 -3.48 -15.62 8.94
CA TYR A 174 -3.36 -15.92 7.53
C TYR A 174 -2.92 -17.38 7.26
N THR A 175 -2.42 -18.10 8.28
CA THR A 175 -2.10 -19.53 8.19
C THR A 175 -3.32 -20.43 8.39
N ALA A 176 -4.49 -19.89 8.72
CA ALA A 176 -5.76 -20.63 8.83
C ALA A 176 -6.17 -21.28 7.49
N ILE A 177 -5.72 -20.75 6.36
CA ILE A 177 -5.77 -21.41 5.07
C ILE A 177 -4.64 -22.44 5.06
N LYS A 178 -4.98 -23.72 5.22
CA LYS A 178 -4.01 -24.82 5.39
C LYS A 178 -3.14 -25.09 4.16
N LYS A 179 -3.47 -24.54 3.02
CA LYS A 179 -2.74 -24.68 1.76
C LYS A 179 -2.19 -23.32 1.36
N SER A 180 -0.91 -23.27 1.03
CA SER A 180 -0.35 -22.09 0.37
C SER A 180 -1.07 -21.84 -0.94
N VAL A 181 -1.51 -20.59 -1.18
CA VAL A 181 -2.18 -20.19 -2.40
C VAL A 181 -1.41 -19.04 -3.04
N ASP A 182 -0.87 -19.28 -4.22
CA ASP A 182 -0.12 -18.28 -4.98
C ASP A 182 -1.02 -17.36 -5.80
N TYR A 183 -2.30 -17.71 -5.88
CA TYR A 183 -3.28 -17.01 -6.67
C TYR A 183 -4.63 -16.98 -5.97
N PHE A 184 -5.23 -15.80 -5.85
CA PHE A 184 -6.42 -15.63 -5.02
C PHE A 184 -7.66 -16.45 -5.46
N PHE A 185 -7.72 -16.91 -6.71
CA PHE A 185 -8.76 -17.83 -7.17
C PHE A 185 -8.64 -19.25 -6.57
N ASP A 186 -7.46 -19.61 -6.09
CA ASP A 186 -7.21 -20.88 -5.44
C ASP A 186 -7.63 -20.89 -3.97
N ILE A 187 -8.05 -19.75 -3.42
CA ILE A 187 -8.58 -19.68 -2.06
C ILE A 187 -9.82 -20.59 -1.98
N PRO A 188 -9.85 -21.52 -1.01
CA PRO A 188 -10.94 -22.48 -0.88
C PRO A 188 -12.33 -21.83 -0.82
N ALA A 189 -13.32 -22.49 -1.40
CA ALA A 189 -14.71 -22.08 -1.26
C ALA A 189 -15.10 -22.02 0.23
N GLY A 190 -15.78 -20.96 0.64
CA GLY A 190 -16.15 -20.72 2.03
C GLY A 190 -15.15 -19.89 2.82
N CYS A 191 -13.89 -19.76 2.38
CA CYS A 191 -12.97 -18.79 2.94
C CYS A 191 -13.23 -17.40 2.36
N PRO A 192 -13.24 -16.34 3.20
CA PRO A 192 -13.29 -14.97 2.69
C PRO A 192 -12.07 -14.68 1.82
N LYS A 193 -12.28 -14.14 0.61
CA LYS A 193 -11.18 -13.80 -0.31
C LYS A 193 -10.54 -12.46 0.00
N TYR A 194 -11.30 -11.56 0.56
CA TYR A 194 -10.82 -10.27 1.06
C TYR A 194 -11.76 -9.72 2.13
N ILE A 195 -11.18 -8.94 2.98
CA ILE A 195 -11.83 -8.25 4.08
C ILE A 195 -11.54 -6.76 3.92
N ALA A 196 -12.58 -5.96 4.02
CA ALA A 196 -12.47 -4.51 4.07
C ALA A 196 -13.06 -4.00 5.38
N ASN A 197 -12.31 -3.21 6.12
CA ASN A 197 -12.80 -2.51 7.30
C ASN A 197 -12.78 -1.00 7.07
N ILE A 198 -13.60 -0.30 7.85
CA ILE A 198 -13.54 1.14 7.99
C ILE A 198 -12.82 1.40 9.31
N ASP A 199 -11.76 2.20 9.27
CA ASP A 199 -11.09 2.63 10.49
C ASP A 199 -12.01 3.61 11.25
N GLU A 200 -12.54 3.14 12.38
CA GLU A 200 -13.43 3.92 13.25
C GLU A 200 -12.63 4.77 14.26
N THR A 201 -11.31 4.58 14.33
CA THR A 201 -10.44 5.30 15.27
C THR A 201 -9.90 6.61 14.70
N GLY A 202 -9.99 6.82 13.39
CA GLY A 202 -9.46 7.98 12.69
C GLY A 202 -7.95 7.97 12.50
N TYR A 203 -7.30 6.84 12.74
CA TYR A 203 -5.88 6.58 12.44
C TYR A 203 -5.79 5.64 11.24
N GLY A 204 -5.93 6.20 10.05
CA GLY A 204 -5.81 5.47 8.78
C GLY A 204 -4.54 5.78 8.03
#